data_9856873ed66f61c7733fdfa38235a18c
#
_entry.id   9856873ed66f61c7733fdfa38235a18c
#
_cell.length_a   1.000
_cell.length_b   1.000
_cell.length_c   1.000
_cell.angle_alpha   90.00
_cell.angle_beta   90.00
_cell.angle_gamma   90.00
#
_symmetry.space_group_name_H-M   'P 1'
#
loop_
_entity.id
_entity.type
_entity.pdbx_description
1 polymer ?
#
loop_
_entity_poly.entity_id
_entity_poly.type
_entity_poly.pdbx_seq_one_letter_code
_entity_poly.pdbx_strand_id
1 'polypeptide(L)'
;MEYIVFDLEFNQGFDKKLNKTVSDEKCPFEILQIGAVKLDADLNIIDTFNTFVKPNIYKEIHPFIKKMTNIIHEDVKDAPNFPQAFNNFKEFMNNDKNILCVWCNGDLKELYRNIKYYNLSTENLSNTYINVQHHASIYFNNPTGKSIGLQNAITLLQLNQDKSYHNALNDAYYTSLVFKNIFNDKIETKKYTFDNDSKKNPPTKRKVNYDNIFSEFKKILNRDLNKEEKKIIHLAYKMGRKSKSSKDKKNLKD
;
A
#
# COMPACT_ATOMS: atom_id res chain seq x y z
N MET A 1 15.07 12.50 -18.46
CA MET A 1 14.24 12.33 -17.23
C MET A 1 14.03 10.83 -17.07
N GLU A 2 14.21 10.30 -15.88
CA GLU A 2 14.01 8.88 -15.62
C GLU A 2 12.93 8.70 -14.56
N TYR A 3 12.19 7.59 -14.63
CA TYR A 3 11.19 7.22 -13.65
C TYR A 3 11.66 5.98 -12.91
N ILE A 4 11.55 6.01 -11.58
CA ILE A 4 11.83 4.86 -10.71
C ILE A 4 10.51 4.33 -10.17
N VAL A 5 10.01 3.29 -10.81
CA VAL A 5 8.81 2.59 -10.35
C VAL A 5 9.22 1.58 -9.31
N PHE A 6 8.76 1.71 -8.07
CA PHE A 6 9.15 0.79 -7.00
C PHE A 6 7.97 0.34 -6.14
N ASP A 7 8.16 -0.80 -5.54
CA ASP A 7 7.25 -1.44 -4.59
C ASP A 7 8.04 -2.05 -3.44
N LEU A 8 7.40 -2.26 -2.29
CA LEU A 8 8.02 -2.75 -1.07
C LEU A 8 7.19 -3.87 -0.45
N GLU A 9 7.89 -4.92 0.03
CA GLU A 9 7.26 -5.90 0.92
C GLU A 9 7.66 -5.64 2.38
N PHE A 10 6.72 -5.87 3.30
CA PHE A 10 6.85 -5.46 4.68
C PHE A 10 6.68 -6.60 5.65
N ASN A 11 7.37 -6.52 6.78
CA ASN A 11 7.11 -7.33 7.97
C ASN A 11 6.38 -6.53 9.04
N GLN A 12 5.69 -7.25 9.90
CA GLN A 12 5.13 -6.76 11.16
C GLN A 12 5.52 -7.72 12.30
N GLY A 13 5.54 -7.22 13.52
CA GLY A 13 5.77 -8.08 14.66
C GLY A 13 4.58 -9.02 14.92
N PHE A 14 4.90 -10.20 15.45
CA PHE A 14 3.91 -11.20 15.83
C PHE A 14 4.27 -11.84 17.17
N ASP A 15 3.37 -11.73 18.12
CA ASP A 15 3.47 -12.45 19.40
C ASP A 15 2.79 -13.81 19.27
N LYS A 16 3.60 -14.87 19.18
CA LYS A 16 3.12 -16.25 19.05
C LYS A 16 2.30 -16.72 20.26
N LYS A 17 2.63 -16.25 21.47
CA LYS A 17 1.93 -16.67 22.71
C LYS A 17 0.53 -16.08 22.76
N LEU A 18 0.40 -14.82 22.36
CA LEU A 18 -0.88 -14.12 22.33
C LEU A 18 -1.63 -14.27 21.01
N ASN A 19 -1.01 -14.92 20.01
CA ASN A 19 -1.51 -15.03 18.64
C ASN A 19 -1.98 -13.66 18.09
N LYS A 20 -1.14 -12.63 18.25
CA LYS A 20 -1.50 -11.25 18.00
C LYS A 20 -0.39 -10.51 17.27
N THR A 21 -0.77 -9.67 16.31
CA THR A 21 0.14 -8.69 15.70
C THR A 21 0.58 -7.68 16.76
N VAL A 22 1.88 -7.45 16.85
CA VAL A 22 2.50 -6.40 17.66
C VAL A 22 3.18 -5.40 16.73
N SER A 23 3.36 -4.18 17.19
CA SER A 23 3.89 -3.12 16.34
C SER A 23 4.80 -2.20 17.15
N ASP A 24 5.97 -1.90 16.59
CA ASP A 24 6.81 -0.81 17.06
C ASP A 24 6.14 0.52 16.64
N GLU A 25 6.07 1.49 17.55
CA GLU A 25 5.39 2.77 17.28
C GLU A 25 6.13 3.62 16.23
N LYS A 26 7.46 3.51 16.18
CA LYS A 26 8.30 4.29 15.27
C LYS A 26 8.42 3.62 13.89
N CYS A 27 8.39 2.29 13.83
CA CYS A 27 8.49 1.52 12.59
C CYS A 27 7.54 0.31 12.61
N PRO A 28 6.22 0.53 12.43
CA PRO A 28 5.23 -0.54 12.47
C PRO A 28 5.36 -1.53 11.32
N PHE A 29 5.98 -1.12 10.22
CA PHE A 29 6.25 -1.94 9.04
C PHE A 29 7.74 -1.88 8.70
N GLU A 30 8.43 -2.98 8.90
CA GLU A 30 9.83 -3.15 8.54
C GLU A 30 9.95 -3.67 7.12
N ILE A 31 10.77 -3.06 6.29
CA ILE A 31 10.94 -3.47 4.89
C ILE A 31 11.68 -4.81 4.83
N LEU A 32 11.13 -5.77 4.05
CA LEU A 32 11.70 -7.09 3.77
C LEU A 32 12.23 -7.24 2.34
N GLN A 33 11.68 -6.48 1.39
CA GLN A 33 12.10 -6.48 -0.01
C GLN A 33 11.91 -5.11 -0.62
N ILE A 34 12.86 -4.70 -1.46
CA ILE A 34 12.77 -3.51 -2.31
C ILE A 34 12.87 -4.01 -3.75
N GLY A 35 11.83 -3.78 -4.53
CA GLY A 35 11.80 -4.05 -5.96
C GLY A 35 11.60 -2.77 -6.75
N ALA A 36 12.38 -2.55 -7.81
CA ALA A 36 12.23 -1.37 -8.63
C ALA A 36 12.54 -1.63 -10.11
N VAL A 37 11.90 -0.83 -10.95
CA VAL A 37 12.08 -0.77 -12.41
C VAL A 37 12.42 0.66 -12.77
N LYS A 38 13.51 0.85 -13.51
CA LYS A 38 13.91 2.14 -14.04
C LYS A 38 13.43 2.29 -15.48
N LEU A 39 12.73 3.40 -15.75
CA LEU A 39 12.25 3.73 -17.08
C LEU A 39 12.97 4.98 -17.60
N ASP A 40 13.23 5.01 -18.91
CA ASP A 40 13.67 6.20 -19.61
C ASP A 40 12.54 7.21 -19.85
N ALA A 41 12.82 8.28 -20.57
CA ALA A 41 11.84 9.31 -20.91
C ALA A 41 10.70 8.80 -21.82
N ASP A 42 10.94 7.75 -22.59
CA ASP A 42 9.98 7.09 -23.49
C ASP A 42 9.25 5.94 -22.80
N LEU A 43 9.43 5.80 -21.48
CA LEU A 43 8.86 4.76 -20.62
C LEU A 43 9.28 3.33 -21.02
N ASN A 44 10.48 3.17 -21.57
CA ASN A 44 11.07 1.86 -21.78
C ASN A 44 11.85 1.44 -20.53
N ILE A 45 11.78 0.16 -20.20
CA ILE A 45 12.56 -0.38 -19.07
C ILE A 45 14.01 -0.42 -19.47
N ILE A 46 14.87 0.27 -18.70
CA ILE A 46 16.31 0.33 -18.92
C ILE A 46 17.13 -0.38 -17.85
N ASP A 47 16.55 -0.58 -16.66
CA ASP A 47 17.22 -1.30 -15.57
C ASP A 47 16.20 -1.83 -14.54
N THR A 48 16.63 -2.77 -13.69
CA THR A 48 15.83 -3.29 -12.60
C THR A 48 16.66 -3.48 -11.34
N PHE A 49 16.02 -3.31 -10.18
CA PHE A 49 16.64 -3.52 -8.88
C PHE A 49 15.77 -4.45 -8.04
N ASN A 50 16.38 -5.41 -7.39
CA ASN A 50 15.71 -6.31 -6.45
C ASN A 50 16.64 -6.70 -5.32
N THR A 51 16.23 -6.48 -4.09
CA THR A 51 16.96 -6.92 -2.92
C THR A 51 16.04 -7.32 -1.79
N PHE A 52 16.31 -8.44 -1.15
CA PHE A 52 15.76 -8.72 0.16
C PHE A 52 16.45 -7.86 1.21
N VAL A 53 15.79 -7.69 2.35
CA VAL A 53 16.31 -6.94 3.49
C VAL A 53 16.23 -7.81 4.74
N LYS A 54 17.35 -7.95 5.43
CA LYS A 54 17.40 -8.66 6.70
C LYS A 54 16.62 -7.91 7.77
N PRO A 55 15.56 -8.52 8.34
CA PRO A 55 14.78 -7.87 9.39
C PRO A 55 15.58 -7.75 10.69
N ASN A 56 15.52 -6.58 11.31
CA ASN A 56 16.21 -6.25 12.56
C ASN A 56 15.26 -5.93 13.69
N ILE A 57 14.09 -5.35 13.37
CA ILE A 57 13.08 -4.92 14.34
C ILE A 57 12.24 -6.13 14.77
N TYR A 58 11.78 -6.91 13.80
CA TYR A 58 10.98 -8.11 14.03
C TYR A 58 11.76 -9.36 13.60
N LYS A 59 12.28 -10.09 14.58
CA LYS A 59 13.15 -11.27 14.34
C LYS A 59 12.48 -12.37 13.49
N GLU A 60 11.16 -12.45 13.55
CA GLU A 60 10.40 -13.45 12.83
C GLU A 60 9.49 -12.80 11.80
N ILE A 61 9.31 -13.46 10.66
CA ILE A 61 8.36 -13.03 9.66
C ILE A 61 6.95 -13.38 10.14
N HIS A 62 6.07 -12.40 10.14
CA HIS A 62 4.67 -12.57 10.52
C HIS A 62 4.00 -13.66 9.65
N PRO A 63 3.26 -14.63 10.23
CA PRO A 63 2.68 -15.75 9.47
C PRO A 63 1.81 -15.33 8.30
N PHE A 64 1.04 -14.25 8.45
CA PHE A 64 0.24 -13.69 7.35
C PHE A 64 1.13 -13.14 6.23
N ILE A 65 2.20 -12.43 6.55
CA ILE A 65 3.15 -11.88 5.56
C ILE A 65 3.83 -13.03 4.81
N LYS A 66 4.35 -14.03 5.53
CA LYS A 66 4.91 -15.24 4.92
C LYS A 66 3.95 -15.91 3.93
N LYS A 67 2.67 -16.03 4.29
CA LYS A 67 1.65 -16.61 3.40
C LYS A 67 1.38 -15.74 2.16
N MET A 68 1.43 -14.44 2.32
CA MET A 68 1.09 -13.49 1.26
C MET A 68 2.24 -13.33 0.25
N THR A 69 3.46 -13.13 0.75
CA THR A 69 4.64 -12.81 -0.07
C THR A 69 5.47 -14.03 -0.44
N ASN A 70 5.25 -15.17 0.24
CA ASN A 70 6.11 -16.36 0.24
C ASN A 70 7.55 -16.11 0.75
N ILE A 71 7.87 -14.94 1.29
CA ILE A 71 9.19 -14.65 1.87
C ILE A 71 9.35 -15.48 3.14
N ILE A 72 10.45 -16.23 3.22
CA ILE A 72 10.82 -17.05 4.37
C ILE A 72 12.10 -16.54 5.01
N HIS A 73 12.44 -17.06 6.19
CA HIS A 73 13.63 -16.64 6.91
C HIS A 73 14.92 -16.86 6.10
N GLU A 74 14.96 -17.94 5.35
CA GLU A 74 16.10 -18.33 4.48
C GLU A 74 16.39 -17.28 3.42
N ASP A 75 15.38 -16.58 2.90
CA ASP A 75 15.54 -15.55 1.86
C ASP A 75 16.19 -14.28 2.41
N VAL A 76 15.96 -13.98 3.70
CA VAL A 76 16.38 -12.72 4.32
C VAL A 76 17.54 -12.83 5.31
N LYS A 77 17.90 -14.03 5.76
CA LYS A 77 18.93 -14.24 6.81
C LYS A 77 20.30 -13.69 6.43
N ASP A 78 20.69 -13.83 5.18
CA ASP A 78 21.97 -13.41 4.62
C ASP A 78 21.85 -12.14 3.77
N ALA A 79 20.64 -11.53 3.70
CA ALA A 79 20.39 -10.30 2.99
C ALA A 79 21.07 -9.11 3.69
N PRO A 80 21.34 -8.02 2.97
CA PRO A 80 21.82 -6.78 3.58
C PRO A 80 20.81 -6.24 4.59
N ASN A 81 21.29 -5.55 5.62
CA ASN A 81 20.40 -4.78 6.51
C ASN A 81 19.80 -3.58 5.75
N PHE A 82 18.75 -2.96 6.32
CA PHE A 82 18.06 -1.86 5.66
C PHE A 82 18.99 -0.68 5.28
N PRO A 83 19.91 -0.20 6.13
CA PRO A 83 20.85 0.86 5.74
C PRO A 83 21.66 0.53 4.48
N GLN A 84 22.16 -0.70 4.36
CA GLN A 84 22.92 -1.14 3.19
C GLN A 84 22.02 -1.31 1.96
N ALA A 85 20.85 -1.95 2.10
CA ALA A 85 19.87 -2.12 1.02
C ALA A 85 19.39 -0.76 0.49
N PHE A 86 19.16 0.21 1.37
CA PHE A 86 18.76 1.56 0.99
C PHE A 86 19.89 2.32 0.26
N ASN A 87 21.13 2.17 0.67
CA ASN A 87 22.25 2.75 -0.06
C ASN A 87 22.37 2.16 -1.47
N ASN A 88 22.27 0.83 -1.61
CA ASN A 88 22.27 0.19 -2.92
C ASN A 88 21.09 0.68 -3.79
N PHE A 89 19.92 0.89 -3.17
CA PHE A 89 18.76 1.45 -3.88
C PHE A 89 19.00 2.91 -4.32
N LYS A 90 19.67 3.73 -3.50
CA LYS A 90 20.07 5.10 -3.91
C LYS A 90 21.07 5.08 -5.07
N GLU A 91 22.04 4.17 -5.03
CA GLU A 91 22.99 3.98 -6.13
C GLU A 91 22.29 3.56 -7.43
N PHE A 92 21.32 2.65 -7.35
CA PHE A 92 20.48 2.29 -8.49
C PHE A 92 19.72 3.50 -9.05
N MET A 93 19.17 4.36 -8.21
CA MET A 93 18.50 5.59 -8.65
C MET A 93 19.48 6.56 -9.33
N ASN A 94 20.72 6.59 -8.90
CA ASN A 94 21.85 7.35 -9.47
C ASN A 94 21.76 8.89 -9.32
N ASN A 95 20.60 9.49 -9.11
CA ASN A 95 20.44 10.93 -8.88
C ASN A 95 19.09 11.27 -8.23
N ASP A 96 18.95 12.52 -7.76
CA ASP A 96 17.74 13.06 -7.12
C ASP A 96 16.74 13.68 -8.10
N LYS A 97 17.04 13.69 -9.41
CA LYS A 97 16.19 14.27 -10.47
C LYS A 97 15.16 13.27 -11.01
N ASN A 98 15.26 12.01 -10.60
CA ASN A 98 14.32 10.97 -10.98
C ASN A 98 12.92 11.24 -10.40
N ILE A 99 11.90 10.77 -11.08
CA ILE A 99 10.53 10.79 -10.56
C ILE A 99 10.23 9.42 -9.97
N LEU A 100 9.93 9.37 -8.68
CA LEU A 100 9.51 8.14 -8.01
C LEU A 100 8.08 7.81 -8.40
N CYS A 101 7.81 6.58 -8.82
CA CYS A 101 6.48 6.11 -9.15
C CYS A 101 6.11 4.95 -8.21
N VAL A 102 4.97 5.06 -7.55
CA VAL A 102 4.47 4.02 -6.65
C VAL A 102 3.04 3.66 -7.00
N TRP A 103 2.66 2.40 -6.75
CA TRP A 103 1.26 2.06 -6.88
C TRP A 103 0.41 2.91 -5.93
N CYS A 104 0.74 2.94 -4.66
CA CYS A 104 0.08 3.80 -3.68
C CYS A 104 1.09 4.53 -2.78
N ASN A 105 0.63 5.54 -2.03
CA ASN A 105 1.52 6.32 -1.15
C ASN A 105 2.02 5.54 0.07
N GLY A 106 1.54 4.31 0.28
CA GLY A 106 1.97 3.46 1.38
C GLY A 106 3.47 3.19 1.34
N ASP A 107 3.99 2.85 0.16
CA ASP A 107 5.39 2.51 -0.06
C ASP A 107 6.31 3.68 0.24
N LEU A 108 5.99 4.86 -0.27
CA LEU A 108 6.73 6.09 0.07
C LEU A 108 6.73 6.33 1.58
N LYS A 109 5.57 6.26 2.21
CA LYS A 109 5.43 6.50 3.64
C LYS A 109 6.29 5.56 4.47
N GLU A 110 6.24 4.27 4.16
CA GLU A 110 7.00 3.28 4.93
C GLU A 110 8.50 3.32 4.58
N LEU A 111 8.88 3.67 3.34
CA LEU A 111 10.27 3.92 2.98
C LEU A 111 10.86 5.04 3.86
N TYR A 112 10.21 6.21 3.90
CA TYR A 112 10.69 7.35 4.71
C TYR A 112 10.63 7.05 6.21
N ARG A 113 9.70 6.22 6.67
CA ARG A 113 9.63 5.79 8.07
C ARG A 113 10.81 4.90 8.46
N ASN A 114 11.18 3.95 7.62
CA ASN A 114 12.36 3.11 7.83
C ASN A 114 13.64 3.96 7.76
N ILE A 115 13.77 4.88 6.79
CA ILE A 115 14.89 5.83 6.71
C ILE A 115 15.04 6.61 8.02
N LYS A 116 13.93 7.16 8.55
CA LYS A 116 13.94 7.91 9.81
C LYS A 116 14.27 7.03 11.01
N TYR A 117 13.74 5.82 11.07
CA TYR A 117 14.00 4.87 12.15
C TYR A 117 15.50 4.57 12.30
N TYR A 118 16.18 4.40 11.17
CA TYR A 118 17.63 4.15 11.13
C TYR A 118 18.49 5.43 11.07
N ASN A 119 17.89 6.62 11.20
CA ASN A 119 18.57 7.93 11.12
C ASN A 119 19.42 8.09 9.85
N LEU A 120 18.93 7.62 8.69
CA LEU A 120 19.63 7.70 7.42
C LEU A 120 19.38 9.05 6.73
N SER A 121 20.38 9.50 5.94
CA SER A 121 20.24 10.70 5.12
C SER A 121 19.33 10.45 3.90
N THR A 122 18.45 11.41 3.64
CA THR A 122 17.64 11.47 2.41
C THR A 122 18.32 12.26 1.29
N GLU A 123 19.57 12.67 1.48
CA GLU A 123 20.36 13.31 0.44
C GLU A 123 20.48 12.39 -0.79
N ASN A 124 20.33 12.98 -1.97
CA ASN A 124 20.26 12.28 -3.26
C ASN A 124 19.04 11.34 -3.42
N LEU A 125 18.04 11.42 -2.54
CA LEU A 125 16.76 10.77 -2.74
C LEU A 125 15.76 11.78 -3.32
N SER A 126 15.18 11.46 -4.47
CA SER A 126 14.13 12.30 -5.03
C SER A 126 12.92 12.35 -4.10
N ASN A 127 12.36 13.54 -3.94
CA ASN A 127 11.08 13.72 -3.25
C ASN A 127 9.92 13.98 -4.22
N THR A 128 10.20 13.98 -5.53
CA THR A 128 9.17 14.13 -6.57
C THR A 128 8.58 12.76 -6.88
N TYR A 129 7.26 12.64 -6.86
CA TYR A 129 6.63 11.35 -7.08
C TYR A 129 5.31 11.41 -7.85
N ILE A 130 4.92 10.26 -8.40
CA ILE A 130 3.62 9.99 -9.02
C ILE A 130 2.95 8.85 -8.27
N ASN A 131 1.68 9.03 -7.89
CA ASN A 131 0.81 7.95 -7.40
C ASN A 131 0.08 7.34 -8.59
N VAL A 132 0.58 6.22 -9.09
CA VAL A 132 0.06 5.56 -10.29
C VAL A 132 -1.38 5.08 -10.09
N GLN A 133 -1.73 4.56 -8.91
CA GLN A 133 -3.08 4.11 -8.58
C GLN A 133 -4.12 5.24 -8.69
N HIS A 134 -3.74 6.46 -8.27
CA HIS A 134 -4.63 7.62 -8.38
C HIS A 134 -4.97 7.90 -9.85
N HIS A 135 -3.96 7.97 -10.71
CA HIS A 135 -4.13 8.24 -12.13
C HIS A 135 -4.82 7.06 -12.85
N ALA A 136 -4.49 5.82 -12.50
CA ALA A 136 -5.20 4.64 -13.00
C ALA A 136 -6.67 4.65 -12.60
N SER A 137 -7.00 5.04 -11.36
CA SER A 137 -8.40 5.14 -10.92
C SER A 137 -9.20 6.17 -11.71
N ILE A 138 -8.57 7.28 -12.10
CA ILE A 138 -9.17 8.30 -12.97
C ILE A 138 -9.33 7.75 -14.39
N TYR A 139 -8.29 7.14 -14.96
CA TYR A 139 -8.27 6.57 -16.30
C TYR A 139 -9.41 5.55 -16.50
N PHE A 140 -9.62 4.68 -15.52
CA PHE A 140 -10.69 3.67 -15.55
C PHE A 140 -12.05 4.16 -15.05
N ASN A 141 -12.23 5.46 -14.81
CA ASN A 141 -13.47 6.04 -14.28
C ASN A 141 -13.97 5.35 -13.00
N ASN A 142 -13.07 4.96 -12.12
CA ASN A 142 -13.45 4.34 -10.84
C ASN A 142 -14.35 5.30 -10.04
N PRO A 143 -15.38 4.77 -9.35
CA PRO A 143 -16.25 5.60 -8.52
C PRO A 143 -15.46 6.45 -7.52
N THR A 144 -15.90 7.70 -7.33
CA THR A 144 -15.26 8.64 -6.39
C THR A 144 -15.01 8.02 -5.02
N GLY A 145 -13.78 8.11 -4.55
CA GLY A 145 -13.35 7.57 -3.26
C GLY A 145 -13.03 6.08 -3.24
N LYS A 146 -13.04 5.39 -4.40
CA LYS A 146 -12.53 4.02 -4.54
C LYS A 146 -11.30 4.02 -5.42
N SER A 147 -10.24 3.36 -4.96
CA SER A 147 -9.03 3.15 -5.74
C SER A 147 -9.06 1.78 -6.42
N ILE A 148 -8.54 1.71 -7.65
CA ILE A 148 -8.40 0.44 -8.37
C ILE A 148 -7.25 -0.38 -7.77
N GLY A 149 -7.39 -1.71 -7.69
CA GLY A 149 -6.29 -2.61 -7.35
C GLY A 149 -5.37 -2.86 -8.54
N LEU A 150 -4.07 -3.14 -8.29
CA LEU A 150 -3.07 -3.37 -9.35
C LEU A 150 -3.51 -4.52 -10.30
N GLN A 151 -3.88 -5.65 -9.74
CA GLN A 151 -4.36 -6.80 -10.52
C GLN A 151 -5.56 -6.46 -11.40
N ASN A 152 -6.51 -5.66 -10.90
CA ASN A 152 -7.66 -5.24 -11.69
C ASN A 152 -7.25 -4.31 -12.83
N ALA A 153 -6.31 -3.39 -12.59
CA ALA A 153 -5.79 -2.50 -13.63
C ALA A 153 -5.10 -3.29 -14.75
N ILE A 154 -4.26 -4.26 -14.39
CA ILE A 154 -3.59 -5.18 -15.34
C ILE A 154 -4.62 -5.96 -16.16
N THR A 155 -5.65 -6.50 -15.51
CA THR A 155 -6.73 -7.25 -16.18
C THR A 155 -7.51 -6.36 -17.17
N LEU A 156 -7.87 -5.13 -16.77
CA LEU A 156 -8.59 -4.19 -17.64
C LEU A 156 -7.77 -3.73 -18.83
N LEU A 157 -6.43 -3.65 -18.68
CA LEU A 157 -5.51 -3.35 -19.77
C LEU A 157 -5.18 -4.59 -20.64
N GLN A 158 -5.70 -5.76 -20.29
CA GLN A 158 -5.42 -7.04 -20.96
C GLN A 158 -3.92 -7.35 -21.05
N LEU A 159 -3.15 -6.94 -20.03
CA LEU A 159 -1.71 -7.19 -19.97
C LEU A 159 -1.42 -8.61 -19.47
N ASN A 160 -0.29 -9.15 -19.90
CA ASN A 160 0.13 -10.48 -19.47
C ASN A 160 0.38 -10.54 -17.96
N GLN A 161 -0.10 -11.62 -17.31
CA GLN A 161 -0.01 -11.85 -15.86
C GLN A 161 0.82 -13.12 -15.58
N ASP A 162 2.05 -13.15 -16.07
CA ASP A 162 2.97 -14.29 -15.97
C ASP A 162 3.80 -14.32 -14.68
N LYS A 163 3.78 -13.23 -13.90
CA LYS A 163 4.52 -13.09 -12.64
C LYS A 163 3.58 -13.14 -11.43
N SER A 164 4.07 -13.70 -10.33
CA SER A 164 3.34 -13.71 -9.06
C SER A 164 3.22 -12.31 -8.49
N TYR A 165 2.07 -11.99 -7.92
CA TYR A 165 1.87 -10.78 -7.09
C TYR A 165 2.48 -10.97 -5.70
N HIS A 166 2.59 -9.87 -4.95
CA HIS A 166 3.21 -9.82 -3.63
C HIS A 166 4.70 -10.21 -3.66
N ASN A 167 5.37 -9.77 -4.70
CA ASN A 167 6.80 -9.72 -4.84
C ASN A 167 7.15 -8.32 -5.34
N ALA A 168 7.95 -7.58 -4.58
CA ALA A 168 8.18 -6.16 -4.82
C ALA A 168 8.67 -5.86 -6.25
N LEU A 169 9.57 -6.68 -6.84
CA LEU A 169 10.01 -6.46 -8.21
C LEU A 169 8.88 -6.72 -9.23
N ASN A 170 8.08 -7.76 -9.03
CA ASN A 170 6.97 -8.06 -9.93
C ASN A 170 5.88 -6.99 -9.86
N ASP A 171 5.57 -6.50 -8.65
CA ASP A 171 4.54 -5.47 -8.46
C ASP A 171 5.03 -4.10 -8.98
N ALA A 172 6.32 -3.78 -8.84
CA ALA A 172 6.95 -2.64 -9.51
C ALA A 172 6.91 -2.77 -11.05
N TYR A 173 7.18 -3.97 -11.58
CA TYR A 173 7.08 -4.26 -13.02
C TYR A 173 5.65 -4.07 -13.52
N TYR A 174 4.66 -4.65 -12.86
CA TYR A 174 3.25 -4.47 -13.24
C TYR A 174 2.80 -3.01 -13.11
N THR A 175 3.24 -2.31 -12.07
CA THR A 175 2.99 -0.87 -11.92
C THR A 175 3.58 -0.07 -13.08
N SER A 176 4.79 -0.43 -13.55
CA SER A 176 5.43 0.21 -14.69
C SER A 176 4.65 0.00 -16.00
N LEU A 177 4.11 -1.20 -16.22
CA LEU A 177 3.26 -1.50 -17.36
C LEU A 177 1.97 -0.69 -17.33
N VAL A 178 1.29 -0.63 -16.17
CA VAL A 178 0.09 0.21 -16.02
C VAL A 178 0.45 1.68 -16.28
N PHE A 179 1.53 2.18 -15.66
CA PHE A 179 1.96 3.55 -15.82
C PHE A 179 2.20 3.90 -17.29
N LYS A 180 2.93 3.07 -18.04
CA LYS A 180 3.19 3.26 -19.48
C LYS A 180 1.89 3.34 -20.28
N ASN A 181 0.90 2.50 -19.97
CA ASN A 181 -0.37 2.43 -20.72
C ASN A 181 -1.31 3.60 -20.44
N ILE A 182 -1.27 4.18 -19.23
CA ILE A 182 -2.14 5.30 -18.86
C ILE A 182 -1.47 6.66 -18.99
N PHE A 183 -0.17 6.68 -19.34
CA PHE A 183 0.63 7.91 -19.38
C PHE A 183 0.03 8.92 -20.36
N ASN A 184 -0.12 10.15 -19.89
CA ASN A 184 -0.61 11.29 -20.67
C ASN A 184 -0.24 12.61 -20.00
N ASP A 185 -0.44 13.73 -20.67
CA ASP A 185 -0.09 15.07 -20.22
C ASP A 185 -0.80 15.56 -18.94
N LYS A 186 -1.81 14.81 -18.47
CA LYS A 186 -2.54 15.13 -17.22
C LYS A 186 -1.97 14.44 -16.00
N ILE A 187 -0.93 13.61 -16.17
CA ILE A 187 -0.25 12.99 -15.04
C ILE A 187 0.63 14.02 -14.35
N GLU A 188 0.25 14.37 -13.12
CA GLU A 188 0.96 15.36 -12.32
C GLU A 188 1.91 14.72 -11.33
N THR A 189 3.10 15.30 -11.19
CA THR A 189 4.02 14.98 -10.12
C THR A 189 3.64 15.72 -8.84
N LYS A 190 3.95 15.13 -7.69
CA LYS A 190 3.77 15.73 -6.36
C LYS A 190 5.10 15.72 -5.60
N LYS A 191 5.23 16.61 -4.63
CA LYS A 191 6.35 16.58 -3.67
C LYS A 191 5.93 15.80 -2.43
N TYR A 192 6.75 14.82 -2.06
CA TYR A 192 6.56 14.10 -0.81
C TYR A 192 7.23 14.86 0.33
N THR A 193 6.48 15.08 1.42
CA THR A 193 6.99 15.65 2.67
C THR A 193 6.56 14.76 3.81
N PHE A 194 7.51 14.12 4.48
CA PHE A 194 7.23 13.18 5.57
C PHE A 194 6.44 13.81 6.73
N ASP A 195 6.68 15.10 7.03
CA ASP A 195 5.99 15.80 8.12
C ASP A 195 4.49 16.02 7.89
N ASN A 196 4.05 16.03 6.63
CA ASN A 196 2.63 16.19 6.32
C ASN A 196 1.83 14.89 6.55
N ASP A 197 2.47 13.72 6.50
CA ASP A 197 1.79 12.44 6.79
C ASP A 197 1.59 12.21 8.30
N SER A 198 2.48 12.75 9.14
CA SER A 198 2.33 12.67 10.61
C SER A 198 1.22 13.58 11.15
N LYS A 199 0.80 14.60 10.38
CA LYS A 199 -0.29 15.55 10.73
C LYS A 199 -1.65 15.15 10.21
N LYS A 200 -1.78 14.09 9.41
CA LYS A 200 -3.11 13.55 9.11
C LYS A 200 -3.66 12.95 10.40
N ASN A 201 -4.60 13.67 10.99
CA ASN A 201 -5.40 13.16 12.10
C ASN A 201 -5.77 11.71 11.86
N PRO A 202 -5.75 10.83 12.89
CA PRO A 202 -6.23 9.48 12.75
C PRO A 202 -7.59 9.54 12.07
N PRO A 203 -7.90 8.61 11.15
CA PRO A 203 -9.13 8.69 10.38
C PRO A 203 -10.27 8.89 11.37
N THR A 204 -10.86 10.09 11.35
CA THR A 204 -12.02 10.40 12.15
C THR A 204 -13.00 9.30 11.85
N LYS A 205 -13.34 8.49 12.85
CA LYS A 205 -14.36 7.43 12.70
C LYS A 205 -15.50 8.07 11.95
N ARG A 206 -15.68 7.73 10.65
CA ARG A 206 -16.73 8.34 9.83
C ARG A 206 -18.01 8.20 10.65
N LYS A 207 -18.53 9.33 11.14
CA LYS A 207 -19.82 9.35 11.81
C LYS A 207 -20.81 8.83 10.78
N VAL A 208 -21.47 7.74 11.12
CA VAL A 208 -22.51 7.19 10.25
C VAL A 208 -23.58 8.25 10.10
N ASN A 209 -23.86 8.65 8.87
CA ASN A 209 -24.96 9.53 8.60
C ASN A 209 -26.27 8.70 8.67
N TYR A 210 -26.83 8.63 9.87
CA TYR A 210 -28.09 7.91 10.09
C TYR A 210 -29.26 8.58 9.39
N ASP A 211 -29.21 9.89 9.11
CA ASP A 211 -30.27 10.59 8.41
C ASP A 211 -30.43 10.08 6.98
N ASN A 212 -29.33 9.81 6.30
CA ASN A 212 -29.39 9.15 4.97
C ASN A 212 -29.99 7.74 5.05
N ILE A 213 -29.61 6.95 6.07
CA ILE A 213 -30.16 5.61 6.25
C ILE A 213 -31.66 5.72 6.52
N PHE A 214 -32.08 6.60 7.41
CA PHE A 214 -33.50 6.80 7.73
C PHE A 214 -34.30 7.31 6.52
N SER A 215 -33.71 8.16 5.67
CA SER A 215 -34.38 8.64 4.47
C SER A 215 -34.64 7.51 3.46
N GLU A 216 -33.72 6.56 3.30
CA GLU A 216 -33.94 5.40 2.43
C GLU A 216 -35.03 4.47 2.98
N PHE A 217 -35.04 4.20 4.28
CA PHE A 217 -36.12 3.42 4.92
C PHE A 217 -37.48 4.14 4.84
N LYS A 218 -37.51 5.48 4.96
CA LYS A 218 -38.73 6.25 4.75
C LYS A 218 -39.28 6.11 3.33
N LYS A 219 -38.44 6.10 2.31
CA LYS A 219 -38.83 5.84 0.91
C LYS A 219 -39.44 4.44 0.76
N ILE A 220 -38.78 3.41 1.31
CA ILE A 220 -39.23 2.01 1.22
C ILE A 220 -40.59 1.82 1.92
N LEU A 221 -40.78 2.43 3.10
CA LEU A 221 -42.00 2.28 3.89
C LEU A 221 -43.10 3.27 3.50
N ASN A 222 -42.79 4.24 2.66
CA ASN A 222 -43.67 5.34 2.24
C ASN A 222 -44.32 6.09 3.41
N ARG A 223 -43.60 6.21 4.55
CA ARG A 223 -43.99 6.93 5.75
C ARG A 223 -42.78 7.29 6.62
N ASP A 224 -42.98 8.15 7.60
CA ASP A 224 -41.96 8.45 8.58
C ASP A 224 -41.69 7.28 9.53
N LEU A 225 -40.40 7.12 9.90
CA LEU A 225 -39.97 6.14 10.88
C LEU A 225 -40.31 6.60 12.28
N ASN A 226 -40.92 5.72 13.08
CA ASN A 226 -41.14 5.96 14.51
C ASN A 226 -39.83 5.82 15.33
N LYS A 227 -39.87 6.15 16.62
CA LYS A 227 -38.69 6.11 17.52
C LYS A 227 -38.10 4.70 17.68
N GLU A 228 -38.93 3.67 17.66
CA GLU A 228 -38.51 2.28 17.84
C GLU A 228 -37.82 1.75 16.57
N GLU A 229 -38.39 2.01 15.42
CA GLU A 229 -37.81 1.67 14.12
C GLU A 229 -36.42 2.27 13.93
N LYS A 230 -36.26 3.54 14.30
CA LYS A 230 -34.93 4.18 14.29
C LYS A 230 -33.92 3.49 15.23
N LYS A 231 -34.36 3.04 16.41
CA LYS A 231 -33.52 2.26 17.34
C LYS A 231 -33.14 0.90 16.74
N ILE A 232 -34.09 0.19 16.12
CA ILE A 232 -33.86 -1.12 15.48
C ILE A 232 -32.83 -0.97 14.34
N ILE A 233 -33.01 0.00 13.47
CA ILE A 233 -32.07 0.28 12.36
C ILE A 233 -30.68 0.58 12.91
N HIS A 234 -30.58 1.38 13.96
CA HIS A 234 -29.30 1.71 14.60
C HIS A 234 -28.63 0.47 15.22
N LEU A 235 -29.40 -0.41 15.85
CA LEU A 235 -28.91 -1.66 16.43
C LEU A 235 -28.47 -2.65 15.33
N ALA A 236 -29.29 -2.84 14.30
CA ALA A 236 -28.98 -3.70 13.16
C ALA A 236 -27.68 -3.29 12.46
N TYR A 237 -27.49 -1.99 12.24
CA TYR A 237 -26.25 -1.46 11.69
C TYR A 237 -25.03 -1.75 12.57
N LYS A 238 -25.16 -1.58 13.91
CA LYS A 238 -24.08 -1.91 14.86
C LYS A 238 -23.75 -3.41 14.86
N MET A 239 -24.75 -4.25 14.79
CA MET A 239 -24.57 -5.72 14.74
C MET A 239 -23.91 -6.15 13.44
N GLY A 240 -24.34 -5.62 12.29
CA GLY A 240 -23.76 -5.90 10.99
C GLY A 240 -22.27 -5.50 10.89
N ARG A 241 -21.86 -4.43 11.56
CA ARG A 241 -20.43 -4.07 11.69
C ARG A 241 -19.63 -5.02 12.56
N LYS A 242 -20.23 -5.54 13.64
CA LYS A 242 -19.57 -6.52 14.52
C LYS A 242 -19.44 -7.89 13.84
N SER A 243 -20.43 -8.32 13.06
CA SER A 243 -20.40 -9.60 12.34
C SER A 243 -19.37 -9.64 11.22
N LYS A 244 -19.10 -8.53 10.52
CA LYS A 244 -18.00 -8.45 9.56
C LYS A 244 -16.63 -8.63 10.23
N SER A 245 -16.46 -8.10 11.45
CA SER A 245 -15.23 -8.29 12.25
C SER A 245 -15.07 -9.72 12.79
N SER A 246 -16.14 -10.53 12.86
CA SER A 246 -16.08 -11.91 13.34
C SER A 246 -16.07 -12.97 12.24
N LYS A 247 -16.51 -12.66 11.01
CA LYS A 247 -16.41 -13.58 9.87
C LYS A 247 -14.97 -13.74 9.36
N ASP A 248 -14.14 -12.69 9.49
CA ASP A 248 -12.70 -12.80 9.20
C ASP A 248 -11.96 -13.71 10.20
N LYS A 249 -12.60 -14.11 11.30
CA LYS A 249 -12.04 -15.03 12.31
C LYS A 249 -12.51 -16.47 12.20
N LYS A 250 -13.54 -16.77 11.41
CA LYS A 250 -14.12 -18.12 11.31
C LYS A 250 -13.72 -18.93 10.07
N ASN A 251 -13.14 -18.30 9.05
CA ASN A 251 -12.65 -19.00 7.85
C ASN A 251 -11.19 -19.50 7.98
N LEU A 252 -10.70 -19.67 9.21
CA LEU A 252 -9.37 -20.22 9.51
C LEU A 252 -9.46 -21.52 10.37
N LYS A 253 -10.60 -22.20 10.32
CA LYS A 253 -10.77 -23.56 10.88
C LYS A 253 -11.64 -24.33 9.90
N ASP A 254 -10.97 -24.94 8.92
CA ASP A 254 -11.24 -26.25 8.30
C ASP A 254 -10.06 -26.58 7.39
#